data_c7c4424a936565ece8fce0d51b400c80
#
_entry.id   c7c4424a936565ece8fce0d51b400c80
#
_cell.length_a   1.000
_cell.length_b   1.000
_cell.length_c   1.000
_cell.angle_alpha   90.00
_cell.angle_beta   90.00
_cell.angle_gamma   90.00
#
_symmetry.space_group_name_H-M   'P 1'
#
loop_
_entity.id
_entity.type
_entity.pdbx_description
1 polymer ?
#
loop_
_entity_poly.entity_id
_entity_poly.type
_entity_poly.pdbx_seq_one_letter_code
_entity_poly.pdbx_strand_id
1 'polypeptide(L)'
;MLARKVKVFTVSPVDVDGAKKVSDVEDLRTAKLDLTVTLGGDGTTLRTFRYLENEVPNLAINVGGNRGILSEITLPQIDTAIGQIISDNIFLDRRIRVVASCNDEDFPPALNEIFINRQNLTKTSLFEIRFQNDTATQKMDGVIVATPSGSTGHSYSLGGPIFHESLDVLIITPVAPVNKLPSIVVPDEKVEIISNHDSNIIMDAQVIKTARFDDVITIRKYKKQAVFVRLKKQGLRQMSKLGF
;
A
#
# COMPACT_ATOMS: atom_id res chain seq x y z
N MET A 1 -27.84 -18.96 7.97
CA MET A 1 -27.04 -18.64 6.77
C MET A 1 -27.09 -17.11 6.58
N LEU A 2 -26.12 -16.37 7.08
CA LEU A 2 -26.06 -14.93 6.91
C LEU A 2 -25.76 -14.63 5.44
N ALA A 3 -26.65 -13.91 4.75
CA ALA A 3 -26.44 -13.47 3.38
C ALA A 3 -25.25 -12.50 3.38
N ARG A 4 -24.09 -12.98 2.99
CA ARG A 4 -22.88 -12.17 2.88
C ARG A 4 -23.04 -11.20 1.71
N LYS A 5 -22.83 -9.90 1.96
CA LYS A 5 -22.84 -8.88 0.91
C LYS A 5 -21.47 -8.83 0.26
N VAL A 6 -21.38 -9.30 -0.98
CA VAL A 6 -20.14 -9.25 -1.77
C VAL A 6 -20.23 -8.08 -2.75
N LYS A 7 -19.21 -7.24 -2.78
CA LYS A 7 -19.02 -6.23 -3.82
C LYS A 7 -17.76 -6.52 -4.60
N VAL A 8 -17.87 -6.45 -5.92
CA VAL A 8 -16.75 -6.66 -6.85
C VAL A 8 -16.30 -5.33 -7.38
N PHE A 9 -15.02 -5.04 -7.23
CA PHE A 9 -14.35 -3.92 -7.88
C PHE A 9 -13.43 -4.44 -8.98
N THR A 10 -13.62 -3.97 -10.21
CA THR A 10 -12.83 -4.38 -11.36
C THR A 10 -12.51 -3.21 -12.26
N VAL A 11 -11.33 -3.23 -12.87
CA VAL A 11 -10.93 -2.33 -13.96
C VAL A 11 -11.46 -2.85 -15.30
N SER A 12 -11.66 -4.18 -15.42
CA SER A 12 -12.23 -4.83 -16.59
C SER A 12 -13.69 -5.18 -16.36
N PRO A 13 -14.56 -5.12 -17.37
CA PRO A 13 -15.97 -5.52 -17.26
C PRO A 13 -16.07 -7.05 -17.21
N VAL A 14 -15.74 -7.64 -16.08
CA VAL A 14 -15.95 -9.08 -15.83
C VAL A 14 -17.15 -9.18 -14.89
N ASP A 15 -18.19 -9.87 -15.36
CA ASP A 15 -19.34 -10.19 -14.53
C ASP A 15 -19.03 -11.42 -13.67
N VAL A 16 -19.31 -11.30 -12.39
CA VAL A 16 -19.23 -12.41 -11.43
C VAL A 16 -20.65 -12.65 -10.92
N ASP A 17 -21.14 -13.85 -11.11
CA ASP A 17 -22.51 -14.22 -10.76
C ASP A 17 -22.77 -13.98 -9.26
N GLY A 18 -23.88 -13.32 -8.93
CA GLY A 18 -24.26 -13.00 -7.57
C GLY A 18 -23.49 -11.86 -6.90
N ALA A 19 -22.54 -11.22 -7.58
CA ALA A 19 -21.78 -10.11 -7.05
C ALA A 19 -22.30 -8.74 -7.54
N LYS A 20 -22.35 -7.76 -6.65
CA LYS A 20 -22.69 -6.38 -7.03
C LYS A 20 -21.41 -5.67 -7.49
N LYS A 21 -21.36 -5.32 -8.77
CA LYS A 21 -20.28 -4.50 -9.33
C LYS A 21 -20.30 -3.10 -8.73
N VAL A 22 -19.14 -2.61 -8.31
CA VAL A 22 -18.95 -1.23 -7.86
C VAL A 22 -18.60 -0.39 -9.08
N SER A 23 -19.44 0.57 -9.41
CA SER A 23 -19.22 1.50 -10.52
C SER A 23 -18.17 2.55 -10.19
N ASP A 24 -18.13 2.98 -8.93
CA ASP A 24 -17.10 3.88 -8.41
C ASP A 24 -16.43 3.25 -7.17
N VAL A 25 -15.11 3.34 -7.13
CA VAL A 25 -14.32 2.83 -6.01
C VAL A 25 -14.58 3.61 -4.72
N GLU A 26 -14.99 4.87 -4.81
CA GLU A 26 -15.33 5.70 -3.66
C GLU A 26 -16.54 5.18 -2.88
N ASP A 27 -17.44 4.44 -3.53
CA ASP A 27 -18.56 3.78 -2.89
C ASP A 27 -18.12 2.75 -1.83
N LEU A 28 -16.87 2.29 -1.88
CA LEU A 28 -16.31 1.37 -0.89
C LEU A 28 -16.17 1.99 0.50
N ARG A 29 -16.07 3.31 0.61
CA ARG A 29 -15.89 4.02 1.89
C ARG A 29 -17.06 3.82 2.85
N THR A 30 -18.27 3.87 2.31
CA THR A 30 -19.52 3.87 3.12
C THR A 30 -20.23 2.53 3.14
N ALA A 31 -19.79 1.59 2.31
CA ALA A 31 -20.49 0.32 2.15
C ALA A 31 -20.28 -0.61 3.34
N LYS A 32 -21.37 -1.14 3.87
CA LYS A 32 -21.35 -2.27 4.80
C LYS A 32 -21.17 -3.57 4.00
N LEU A 33 -19.99 -4.18 4.08
CA LEU A 33 -19.58 -5.33 3.29
C LEU A 33 -18.97 -6.40 4.19
N ASP A 34 -19.21 -7.66 3.87
CA ASP A 34 -18.55 -8.80 4.50
C ASP A 34 -17.29 -9.23 3.73
N LEU A 35 -17.26 -8.96 2.42
CA LEU A 35 -16.16 -9.33 1.52
C LEU A 35 -16.13 -8.39 0.32
N THR A 36 -14.94 -8.09 -0.18
CA THR A 36 -14.73 -7.45 -1.48
C THR A 36 -13.92 -8.37 -2.39
N VAL A 37 -14.13 -8.27 -3.68
CA VAL A 37 -13.32 -8.96 -4.70
C VAL A 37 -12.74 -7.92 -5.65
N THR A 38 -11.43 -7.94 -5.80
CA THR A 38 -10.71 -7.08 -6.75
C THR A 38 -10.29 -7.89 -7.96
N LEU A 39 -10.75 -7.49 -9.13
CA LEU A 39 -10.33 -8.06 -10.42
C LEU A 39 -9.39 -7.09 -11.11
N GLY A 40 -8.11 -7.41 -11.19
CA GLY A 40 -7.10 -6.55 -11.77
C GLY A 40 -5.68 -6.91 -11.35
N GLY A 41 -4.74 -6.03 -11.65
CA GLY A 41 -3.35 -6.12 -11.17
C GLY A 41 -3.16 -5.50 -9.79
N ASP A 42 -1.90 -5.42 -9.35
CA ASP A 42 -1.53 -4.86 -8.05
C ASP A 42 -2.03 -3.41 -7.87
N GLY A 43 -1.95 -2.58 -8.91
CA GLY A 43 -2.46 -1.20 -8.88
C GLY A 43 -3.95 -1.10 -8.57
N THR A 44 -4.76 -2.04 -9.07
CA THR A 44 -6.20 -2.11 -8.75
C THR A 44 -6.41 -2.50 -7.28
N THR A 45 -5.62 -3.43 -6.78
CA THR A 45 -5.66 -3.87 -5.38
C THR A 45 -5.26 -2.74 -4.43
N LEU A 46 -4.20 -1.99 -4.75
CA LEU A 46 -3.79 -0.80 -3.99
C LEU A 46 -4.91 0.24 -3.96
N ARG A 47 -5.54 0.51 -5.12
CA ARG A 47 -6.66 1.44 -5.21
C ARG A 47 -7.87 0.97 -4.39
N THR A 48 -8.19 -0.32 -4.39
CA THR A 48 -9.26 -0.89 -3.56
C THR A 48 -9.01 -0.63 -2.08
N PHE A 49 -7.82 -0.97 -1.57
CA PHE A 49 -7.50 -0.77 -0.16
C PHE A 49 -7.42 0.70 0.25
N ARG A 50 -7.11 1.61 -0.66
CA ARG A 50 -7.15 3.05 -0.38
C ARG A 50 -8.53 3.54 0.03
N TYR A 51 -9.58 2.97 -0.53
CA TYR A 51 -10.97 3.35 -0.28
C TYR A 51 -11.70 2.42 0.69
N LEU A 52 -11.16 1.27 1.05
CA LEU A 52 -11.70 0.43 2.12
C LEU A 52 -11.36 1.03 3.48
N GLU A 53 -12.30 1.78 4.05
CA GLU A 53 -12.12 2.39 5.37
C GLU A 53 -12.30 1.40 6.52
N ASN A 54 -13.05 0.32 6.30
CA ASN A 54 -13.21 -0.78 7.25
C ASN A 54 -12.25 -1.92 6.89
N GLU A 55 -11.95 -2.78 7.87
CA GLU A 55 -11.11 -3.97 7.67
C GLU A 55 -11.90 -5.11 6.99
N VAL A 56 -12.53 -4.78 5.85
CA VAL A 56 -13.27 -5.75 5.04
C VAL A 56 -12.25 -6.63 4.32
N PRO A 57 -12.39 -7.98 4.43
CA PRO A 57 -11.54 -8.89 3.68
C PRO A 57 -11.66 -8.67 2.16
N ASN A 58 -10.54 -8.74 1.46
CA ASN A 58 -10.48 -8.61 0.01
C ASN A 58 -9.83 -9.83 -0.63
N LEU A 59 -10.53 -10.46 -1.59
CA LEU A 59 -9.96 -11.43 -2.50
C LEU A 59 -9.43 -10.71 -3.74
N ALA A 60 -8.12 -10.65 -3.89
CA ALA A 60 -7.48 -10.06 -5.07
C ALA A 60 -7.22 -11.13 -6.14
N ILE A 61 -7.77 -10.92 -7.33
CA ILE A 61 -7.69 -11.82 -8.48
C ILE A 61 -6.93 -11.13 -9.60
N ASN A 62 -5.84 -11.76 -10.06
CA ASN A 62 -5.09 -11.27 -11.21
C ASN A 62 -5.80 -11.67 -12.51
N VAL A 63 -6.17 -10.69 -13.33
CA VAL A 63 -6.84 -10.90 -14.61
C VAL A 63 -5.87 -11.01 -15.81
N GLY A 64 -4.56 -10.99 -15.54
CA GLY A 64 -3.50 -11.03 -16.53
C GLY A 64 -2.59 -9.80 -16.52
N GLY A 65 -1.46 -9.87 -17.19
CA GLY A 65 -0.47 -8.80 -17.28
C GLY A 65 0.72 -9.02 -16.33
N ASN A 66 0.88 -8.18 -15.31
CA ASN A 66 2.02 -8.19 -14.41
C ASN A 66 2.00 -9.34 -13.38
N ARG A 67 3.09 -9.45 -12.61
CA ARG A 67 3.35 -10.55 -11.64
C ARG A 67 2.24 -10.79 -10.62
N GLY A 68 1.42 -9.77 -10.27
CA GLY A 68 0.32 -9.91 -9.31
C GLY A 68 0.81 -10.31 -7.91
N ILE A 69 1.74 -9.54 -7.34
CA ILE A 69 2.33 -9.80 -6.01
C ILE A 69 1.26 -9.84 -4.92
N LEU A 70 0.28 -8.93 -5.01
CA LEU A 70 -0.81 -8.82 -4.04
C LEU A 70 -1.94 -9.82 -4.29
N SER A 71 -2.08 -10.34 -5.52
CA SER A 71 -3.16 -11.23 -5.90
C SER A 71 -3.03 -12.63 -5.28
N GLU A 72 -4.18 -13.22 -4.95
CA GLU A 72 -4.24 -14.59 -4.43
C GLU A 72 -4.28 -15.62 -5.55
N ILE A 73 -5.16 -15.38 -6.52
CA ILE A 73 -5.48 -16.31 -7.61
C ILE A 73 -5.52 -15.60 -8.96
N THR A 74 -5.67 -16.40 -10.01
CA THR A 74 -6.03 -15.96 -11.36
C THR A 74 -7.49 -16.31 -11.68
N LEU A 75 -8.07 -15.75 -12.76
CA LEU A 75 -9.48 -15.95 -13.11
C LEU A 75 -9.94 -17.42 -13.16
N PRO A 76 -9.18 -18.37 -13.76
CA PRO A 76 -9.61 -19.77 -13.83
C PRO A 76 -9.81 -20.45 -12.47
N GLN A 77 -9.31 -19.87 -11.38
CA GLN A 77 -9.38 -20.43 -10.03
C GLN A 77 -10.56 -19.88 -9.20
N ILE A 78 -11.42 -19.05 -9.79
CA ILE A 78 -12.45 -18.30 -9.07
C ILE A 78 -13.47 -19.23 -8.38
N ASP A 79 -13.93 -20.27 -9.06
CA ASP A 79 -14.93 -21.20 -8.51
C ASP A 79 -14.38 -21.97 -7.30
N THR A 80 -13.13 -22.40 -7.38
CA THR A 80 -12.43 -23.04 -6.26
C THR A 80 -12.31 -22.08 -5.07
N ALA A 81 -11.96 -20.82 -5.33
CA ALA A 81 -11.83 -19.81 -4.28
C ALA A 81 -13.18 -19.51 -3.61
N ILE A 82 -14.25 -19.38 -4.38
CA ILE A 82 -15.60 -19.17 -3.86
C ILE A 82 -16.01 -20.36 -2.98
N GLY A 83 -15.77 -21.58 -3.44
CA GLY A 83 -16.04 -22.80 -2.63
C GLY A 83 -15.31 -22.80 -1.28
N GLN A 84 -14.05 -22.41 -1.25
CA GLN A 84 -13.26 -22.29 -0.02
C GLN A 84 -13.77 -21.17 0.90
N ILE A 85 -14.17 -20.03 0.35
CA ILE A 85 -14.75 -18.92 1.12
C ILE A 85 -16.08 -19.33 1.76
N ILE A 86 -16.94 -20.01 1.00
CA ILE A 86 -18.24 -20.48 1.51
C ILE A 86 -18.07 -21.52 2.63
N SER A 87 -17.09 -22.41 2.50
CA SER A 87 -16.75 -23.43 3.51
C SER A 87 -15.89 -22.92 4.66
N ASP A 88 -15.59 -21.62 4.69
CA ASP A 88 -14.72 -20.96 5.69
C ASP A 88 -13.30 -21.55 5.78
N ASN A 89 -12.83 -22.15 4.67
CA ASN A 89 -11.49 -22.73 4.55
C ASN A 89 -10.53 -21.71 3.95
N ILE A 90 -10.33 -20.58 4.66
CA ILE A 90 -9.50 -19.46 4.25
C ILE A 90 -8.64 -18.94 5.41
N PHE A 91 -7.64 -18.14 5.07
CA PHE A 91 -6.83 -17.40 6.04
C PHE A 91 -6.99 -15.90 5.81
N LEU A 92 -6.96 -15.11 6.87
CA LEU A 92 -6.94 -13.65 6.79
C LEU A 92 -5.50 -13.14 7.01
N ASP A 93 -4.94 -12.54 5.96
CA ASP A 93 -3.62 -11.90 5.98
C ASP A 93 -3.82 -10.41 6.22
N ARG A 94 -3.41 -9.94 7.41
CA ARG A 94 -3.57 -8.56 7.85
C ARG A 94 -2.27 -7.81 7.66
N ARG A 95 -2.33 -6.65 7.02
CA ARG A 95 -1.17 -5.83 6.68
C ARG A 95 -1.36 -4.40 7.13
N ILE A 96 -0.31 -3.80 7.67
CA ILE A 96 -0.34 -2.38 8.01
C ILE A 96 -0.48 -1.53 6.75
N ARG A 97 -1.09 -0.37 6.94
CA ARG A 97 -1.12 0.73 5.99
C ARG A 97 -0.52 1.97 6.63
N VAL A 98 -0.05 2.90 5.82
CA VAL A 98 0.47 4.19 6.26
C VAL A 98 -0.40 5.32 5.74
N VAL A 99 -0.43 6.43 6.48
CA VAL A 99 -1.10 7.66 6.08
C VAL A 99 -0.12 8.82 6.24
N ALA A 100 -0.10 9.70 5.26
CA ALA A 100 0.56 10.99 5.41
C ALA A 100 -0.44 12.06 5.78
N SER A 101 0.01 13.05 6.56
CA SER A 101 -0.70 14.30 6.80
C SER A 101 0.25 15.48 6.60
N CYS A 102 -0.32 16.60 6.22
CA CYS A 102 0.38 17.88 6.08
C CYS A 102 -0.60 18.98 6.49
N ASN A 103 -0.20 19.91 7.34
CA ASN A 103 -1.04 20.99 7.84
C ASN A 103 -2.38 20.49 8.41
N ASP A 104 -2.32 19.45 9.25
CA ASP A 104 -3.47 18.79 9.90
C ASP A 104 -4.49 18.13 8.94
N GLU A 105 -4.19 18.06 7.64
CA GLU A 105 -5.00 17.31 6.66
C GLU A 105 -4.41 15.90 6.45
N ASP A 106 -5.20 14.87 6.78
CA ASP A 106 -4.87 13.48 6.45
C ASP A 106 -5.15 13.19 4.98
N PHE A 107 -4.19 12.55 4.30
CA PHE A 107 -4.35 12.10 2.93
C PHE A 107 -4.85 10.64 2.87
N PRO A 108 -5.25 10.14 1.69
CA PRO A 108 -5.65 8.74 1.56
C PRO A 108 -4.54 7.77 1.99
N PRO A 109 -4.88 6.66 2.70
CA PRO A 109 -3.89 5.70 3.15
C PRO A 109 -3.24 4.95 1.99
N ALA A 110 -1.98 4.59 2.16
CA ALA A 110 -1.20 3.76 1.25
C ALA A 110 -0.95 2.36 1.86
N LEU A 111 -0.99 1.34 1.00
CA LEU A 111 -0.64 -0.02 1.40
C LEU A 111 0.86 -0.28 1.24
N ASN A 112 1.47 0.22 0.17
CA ASN A 112 2.88 0.02 -0.11
C ASN A 112 3.74 1.12 0.51
N GLU A 113 3.61 2.35 0.03
CA GLU A 113 4.51 3.43 0.43
C GLU A 113 3.91 4.82 0.25
N ILE A 114 4.53 5.75 0.97
CA ILE A 114 4.44 7.19 0.72
C ILE A 114 5.81 7.65 0.24
N PHE A 115 5.84 8.21 -0.95
CA PHE A 115 7.03 8.77 -1.55
C PHE A 115 6.95 10.30 -1.55
N ILE A 116 7.93 10.94 -0.93
CA ILE A 116 8.08 12.39 -0.92
C ILE A 116 9.26 12.74 -1.82
N ASN A 117 8.99 13.46 -2.89
CA ASN A 117 10.04 13.87 -3.82
C ASN A 117 9.99 15.37 -4.11
N ARG A 118 11.14 15.93 -4.42
CA ARG A 118 11.25 17.33 -4.86
C ARG A 118 10.44 17.58 -6.14
N GLN A 119 9.77 18.73 -6.23
CA GLN A 119 9.08 19.16 -7.46
C GLN A 119 10.06 19.71 -8.50
N ASN A 120 11.02 20.50 -8.08
CA ASN A 120 11.99 21.09 -8.97
C ASN A 120 13.14 20.11 -9.27
N LEU A 121 13.17 19.58 -10.47
CA LEU A 121 14.17 18.61 -10.91
C LEU A 121 15.57 19.21 -11.18
N THR A 122 15.68 20.53 -11.23
CA THR A 122 16.96 21.21 -11.50
C THR A 122 17.74 21.58 -10.24
N LYS A 123 17.12 21.46 -9.05
CA LYS A 123 17.74 21.81 -7.76
C LYS A 123 17.65 20.62 -6.80
N THR A 124 18.78 20.23 -6.22
CA THR A 124 18.81 19.24 -5.15
C THR A 124 18.12 19.80 -3.91
N SER A 125 17.22 19.06 -3.32
CA SER A 125 16.52 19.42 -2.07
C SER A 125 17.23 18.86 -0.85
N LEU A 126 17.24 19.65 0.21
CA LEU A 126 17.64 19.18 1.53
C LEU A 126 16.41 18.60 2.22
N PHE A 127 16.46 17.31 2.57
CA PHE A 127 15.43 16.65 3.34
C PHE A 127 15.91 16.43 4.76
N GLU A 128 15.03 16.74 5.70
CA GLU A 128 15.19 16.45 7.10
C GLU A 128 14.20 15.33 7.47
N ILE A 129 14.72 14.23 8.01
CA ILE A 129 13.95 13.07 8.46
C ILE A 129 14.03 13.03 9.97
N ARG A 130 12.90 13.14 10.64
CA ARG A 130 12.79 13.06 12.11
C ARG A 130 12.12 11.76 12.51
N PHE A 131 12.74 11.05 13.42
CA PHE A 131 12.18 9.85 14.02
C PHE A 131 12.48 9.87 15.54
N GLN A 132 11.44 9.82 16.36
CA GLN A 132 11.54 10.01 17.80
C GLN A 132 12.26 11.32 18.15
N ASN A 133 13.42 11.26 18.80
CA ASN A 133 14.22 12.43 19.18
C ASN A 133 15.41 12.68 18.25
N ASP A 134 15.58 11.87 17.21
CA ASP A 134 16.70 11.96 16.29
C ASP A 134 16.31 12.60 14.95
N THR A 135 17.29 13.24 14.35
CA THR A 135 17.14 13.92 13.06
C THR A 135 18.30 13.58 12.14
N ALA A 136 17.96 13.15 10.93
CA ALA A 136 18.92 12.97 9.84
C ALA A 136 18.63 13.96 8.72
N THR A 137 19.66 14.69 8.27
CA THR A 137 19.52 15.71 7.22
C THR A 137 20.46 15.39 6.07
N GLN A 138 19.91 15.34 4.85
CA GLN A 138 20.69 15.01 3.65
C GLN A 138 20.09 15.65 2.40
N LYS A 139 20.97 16.01 1.46
CA LYS A 139 20.55 16.40 0.09
C LYS A 139 20.23 15.14 -0.71
N MET A 140 19.02 15.08 -1.26
CA MET A 140 18.54 13.93 -2.05
C MET A 140 17.38 14.32 -2.96
N ASP A 141 16.94 13.41 -3.80
CA ASP A 141 15.79 13.61 -4.69
C ASP A 141 14.46 13.34 -3.99
N GLY A 142 14.48 12.58 -2.90
CA GLY A 142 13.30 12.29 -2.11
C GLY A 142 13.51 11.22 -1.05
N VAL A 143 12.43 10.87 -0.36
CA VAL A 143 12.40 9.86 0.68
C VAL A 143 11.16 8.99 0.49
N ILE A 144 11.34 7.67 0.52
CA ILE A 144 10.23 6.72 0.54
C ILE A 144 10.06 6.19 1.96
N VAL A 145 8.84 6.23 2.48
CA VAL A 145 8.47 5.52 3.70
C VAL A 145 7.53 4.38 3.31
N ALA A 146 8.06 3.16 3.34
CA ALA A 146 7.35 1.96 2.90
C ALA A 146 6.91 1.09 4.07
N THR A 147 5.81 0.37 3.86
CA THR A 147 5.37 -0.74 4.70
C THR A 147 6.10 -2.03 4.30
N PRO A 148 5.99 -3.13 5.06
CA PRO A 148 6.46 -4.43 4.61
C PRO A 148 5.82 -4.90 3.29
N SER A 149 4.57 -4.54 3.01
CA SER A 149 3.95 -4.81 1.70
C SER A 149 4.65 -4.07 0.56
N GLY A 150 5.08 -2.82 0.80
CA GLY A 150 5.83 -1.99 -0.15
C GLY A 150 7.31 -2.34 -0.26
N SER A 151 7.83 -3.20 0.63
CA SER A 151 9.23 -3.60 0.61
C SER A 151 9.65 -4.34 -0.66
N THR A 152 8.70 -4.84 -1.46
CA THR A 152 8.94 -5.46 -2.78
C THR A 152 8.67 -4.52 -3.95
N GLY A 153 8.29 -3.27 -3.65
CA GLY A 153 7.93 -2.23 -4.61
C GLY A 153 9.08 -1.24 -4.90
N HIS A 154 8.76 0.05 -4.84
CA HIS A 154 9.69 1.12 -5.18
C HIS A 154 10.91 1.16 -4.25
N SER A 155 10.72 0.92 -2.95
CA SER A 155 11.82 0.83 -1.97
C SER A 155 12.85 -0.25 -2.38
N TYR A 156 12.39 -1.43 -2.85
CA TYR A 156 13.27 -2.50 -3.32
C TYR A 156 14.12 -2.08 -4.52
N SER A 157 13.53 -1.36 -5.46
CA SER A 157 14.24 -0.87 -6.66
C SER A 157 15.39 0.09 -6.33
N LEU A 158 15.36 0.68 -5.13
CA LEU A 158 16.39 1.59 -4.61
C LEU A 158 17.34 0.92 -3.60
N GLY A 159 17.30 -0.41 -3.52
CA GLY A 159 18.17 -1.19 -2.63
C GLY A 159 17.63 -1.33 -1.20
N GLY A 160 16.36 -1.03 -0.96
CA GLY A 160 15.69 -1.33 0.30
C GLY A 160 15.55 -2.84 0.52
N PRO A 161 15.62 -3.32 1.77
CA PRO A 161 15.48 -4.73 2.09
C PRO A 161 14.03 -5.21 1.94
N ILE A 162 13.85 -6.51 1.67
CA ILE A 162 12.53 -7.15 1.66
C ILE A 162 12.19 -7.59 3.08
N PHE A 163 10.96 -7.30 3.50
CA PHE A 163 10.42 -7.70 4.80
C PHE A 163 9.26 -8.65 4.63
N HIS A 164 9.08 -9.50 5.63
CA HIS A 164 7.87 -10.31 5.71
C HIS A 164 6.67 -9.41 5.97
N GLU A 165 5.60 -9.62 5.21
CA GLU A 165 4.41 -8.76 5.19
C GLU A 165 3.64 -8.64 6.51
N SER A 166 3.89 -9.53 7.47
CA SER A 166 3.26 -9.51 8.79
C SER A 166 3.99 -8.69 9.85
N LEU A 167 5.12 -8.08 9.50
CA LEU A 167 5.86 -7.25 10.44
C LEU A 167 5.23 -5.86 10.60
N ASP A 168 5.32 -5.32 11.79
CA ASP A 168 4.90 -3.96 12.11
C ASP A 168 6.11 -3.03 12.15
N VAL A 169 6.65 -2.69 10.97
CA VAL A 169 7.81 -1.82 10.78
C VAL A 169 7.61 -0.88 9.61
N LEU A 170 8.39 0.19 9.56
CA LEU A 170 8.49 1.08 8.41
C LEU A 170 9.91 1.05 7.85
N ILE A 171 10.02 1.22 6.54
CA ILE A 171 11.30 1.27 5.82
C ILE A 171 11.46 2.68 5.28
N ILE A 172 12.46 3.40 5.74
CA ILE A 172 12.83 4.73 5.24
C ILE A 172 13.92 4.54 4.21
N THR A 173 13.62 4.79 2.93
CA THR A 173 14.54 4.61 1.81
C THR A 173 14.85 5.97 1.17
N PRO A 174 16.09 6.46 1.26
CA PRO A 174 16.53 7.67 0.57
C PRO A 174 16.57 7.46 -0.95
N VAL A 175 16.19 8.49 -1.71
CA VAL A 175 16.21 8.48 -3.18
C VAL A 175 17.32 9.35 -3.68
N ALA A 176 18.30 8.76 -4.34
CA ALA A 176 19.48 9.45 -4.89
C ALA A 176 20.16 10.41 -3.88
N PRO A 177 20.54 9.97 -2.68
CA PRO A 177 21.20 10.84 -1.72
C PRO A 177 22.60 11.22 -2.22
N VAL A 178 22.98 12.48 -2.02
CA VAL A 178 24.30 12.99 -2.44
C VAL A 178 25.44 12.25 -1.73
N ASN A 179 25.31 12.00 -0.42
CA ASN A 179 26.20 11.11 0.30
C ASN A 179 25.46 9.80 0.58
N LYS A 180 26.19 8.69 0.57
CA LYS A 180 25.61 7.37 0.81
C LYS A 180 24.83 7.35 2.11
N LEU A 181 23.52 7.14 2.01
CA LEU A 181 22.62 6.96 3.14
C LEU A 181 21.85 5.64 2.89
N PRO A 182 22.02 4.62 3.74
CA PRO A 182 21.32 3.34 3.57
C PRO A 182 19.83 3.48 3.90
N SER A 183 19.04 2.53 3.43
CA SER A 183 17.68 2.36 3.94
C SER A 183 17.71 1.95 5.41
N ILE A 184 16.81 2.53 6.19
CA ILE A 184 16.70 2.32 7.64
C ILE A 184 15.36 1.68 7.92
N VAL A 185 15.35 0.68 8.80
CA VAL A 185 14.13 0.04 9.29
C VAL A 185 13.85 0.53 10.70
N VAL A 186 12.64 1.00 10.92
CA VAL A 186 12.20 1.56 12.20
C VAL A 186 10.88 0.90 12.62
N PRO A 187 10.53 0.93 13.92
CA PRO A 187 9.18 0.60 14.37
C PRO A 187 8.11 1.40 13.61
N ASP A 188 6.86 0.92 13.59
CA ASP A 188 5.73 1.55 12.89
C ASP A 188 5.19 2.83 13.57
N GLU A 189 6.12 3.60 14.12
CA GLU A 189 5.88 4.88 14.77
C GLU A 189 5.88 6.04 13.76
N LYS A 190 5.59 7.24 14.26
CA LYS A 190 5.55 8.47 13.46
C LYS A 190 6.92 8.82 12.90
N VAL A 191 6.98 9.09 11.59
CA VAL A 191 8.12 9.67 10.88
C VAL A 191 7.72 11.04 10.37
N GLU A 192 8.52 12.05 10.57
CA GLU A 192 8.31 13.39 9.99
C GLU A 192 9.36 13.68 8.94
N ILE A 193 8.93 14.30 7.84
CA ILE A 193 9.80 14.68 6.73
C ILE A 193 9.54 16.13 6.39
N ILE A 194 10.62 16.91 6.29
CA ILE A 194 10.60 18.31 5.92
C ILE A 194 11.54 18.50 4.72
N SER A 195 11.15 19.32 3.77
CA SER A 195 11.99 19.68 2.63
C SER A 195 12.15 21.19 2.56
N ASN A 196 13.36 21.64 2.23
CA ASN A 196 13.63 23.06 1.98
C ASN A 196 13.14 23.56 0.62
N HIS A 197 12.37 22.77 -0.11
CA HIS A 197 11.69 23.11 -1.36
C HIS A 197 10.33 22.43 -1.43
N ASP A 198 9.43 22.96 -2.28
CA ASP A 198 8.15 22.34 -2.56
C ASP A 198 8.32 20.88 -3.01
N SER A 199 7.48 20.01 -2.47
CA SER A 199 7.57 18.58 -2.65
C SER A 199 6.24 17.98 -3.06
N ASN A 200 6.28 16.85 -3.78
CA ASN A 200 5.12 15.99 -3.99
C ASN A 200 5.05 14.94 -2.90
N ILE A 201 3.85 14.63 -2.47
CA ILE A 201 3.53 13.51 -1.56
C ILE A 201 2.75 12.50 -2.39
N ILE A 202 3.32 11.34 -2.63
CA ILE A 202 2.78 10.34 -3.56
C ILE A 202 2.42 9.07 -2.79
N MET A 203 1.15 8.68 -2.81
CA MET A 203 0.63 7.48 -2.16
C MET A 203 0.48 6.35 -3.18
N ASP A 204 1.16 5.22 -2.96
CA ASP A 204 1.12 4.01 -3.82
C ASP A 204 1.31 4.32 -5.32
N ALA A 205 2.14 5.31 -5.68
CA ALA A 205 2.36 5.79 -7.05
C ALA A 205 1.09 6.21 -7.82
N GLN A 206 -0.03 6.50 -7.14
CA GLN A 206 -1.33 6.75 -7.79
C GLN A 206 -1.99 8.08 -7.40
N VAL A 207 -1.78 8.57 -6.18
CA VAL A 207 -2.35 9.83 -5.70
C VAL A 207 -1.23 10.78 -5.37
N ILE A 208 -1.30 12.00 -5.88
CA ILE A 208 -0.29 13.04 -5.67
C ILE A 208 -0.94 14.21 -4.92
N LYS A 209 -0.28 14.62 -3.85
CA LYS A 209 -0.53 15.85 -3.10
C LYS A 209 0.75 16.67 -3.09
N THR A 210 0.67 17.92 -2.66
CA THR A 210 1.83 18.82 -2.59
C THR A 210 2.00 19.35 -1.19
N ALA A 211 3.27 19.53 -0.78
CA ALA A 211 3.67 20.27 0.39
C ALA A 211 4.55 21.46 -0.05
N ARG A 212 4.44 22.58 0.61
CA ARG A 212 5.31 23.72 0.41
C ARG A 212 6.64 23.51 1.14
N PHE A 213 7.63 24.33 0.84
CA PHE A 213 8.88 24.34 1.58
C PHE A 213 8.61 24.51 3.08
N ASP A 214 9.38 23.79 3.88
CA ASP A 214 9.30 23.75 5.36
C ASP A 214 7.97 23.24 5.96
N ASP A 215 6.99 22.82 5.14
CA ASP A 215 5.85 22.07 5.67
C ASP A 215 6.33 20.75 6.30
N VAL A 216 5.75 20.43 7.46
CA VAL A 216 6.01 19.16 8.12
C VAL A 216 5.06 18.10 7.57
N ILE A 217 5.62 17.11 6.86
CA ILE A 217 4.87 15.95 6.38
C ILE A 217 5.02 14.85 7.41
N THR A 218 3.92 14.51 8.07
CA THR A 218 3.88 13.44 9.09
C THR A 218 3.40 12.16 8.46
N ILE A 219 4.16 11.08 8.59
CA ILE A 219 3.80 9.74 8.12
C ILE A 219 3.66 8.84 9.35
N ARG A 220 2.55 8.12 9.44
CA ARG A 220 2.24 7.25 10.57
C ARG A 220 1.46 6.01 10.12
N LYS A 221 1.45 4.98 10.95
CA LYS A 221 0.55 3.83 10.76
C LYS A 221 -0.89 4.30 10.67
N TYR A 222 -1.60 3.82 9.67
CA TYR A 222 -3.03 4.04 9.55
C TYR A 222 -3.79 3.12 10.51
N LYS A 223 -4.84 3.64 11.14
CA LYS A 223 -5.61 2.93 12.19
C LYS A 223 -6.30 1.63 11.75
N LYS A 224 -6.47 1.42 10.46
CA LYS A 224 -7.14 0.25 9.87
C LYS A 224 -6.16 -0.54 9.01
N GLN A 225 -6.15 -1.85 9.18
CA GLN A 225 -5.32 -2.75 8.38
C GLN A 225 -5.97 -3.06 7.02
N ALA A 226 -5.16 -3.45 6.04
CA ALA A 226 -5.62 -4.12 4.84
C ALA A 226 -5.76 -5.61 5.17
N VAL A 227 -6.92 -6.20 4.87
CA VAL A 227 -7.20 -7.61 5.16
C VAL A 227 -7.37 -8.36 3.84
N PHE A 228 -6.44 -9.27 3.55
CA PHE A 228 -6.51 -10.12 2.38
C PHE A 228 -7.12 -11.47 2.72
N VAL A 229 -7.95 -11.99 1.82
CA VAL A 229 -8.35 -13.40 1.82
C VAL A 229 -7.23 -14.22 1.16
N ARG A 230 -6.79 -15.27 1.85
CA ARG A 230 -5.80 -16.23 1.37
C ARG A 230 -6.36 -17.65 1.41
N LEU A 231 -6.17 -18.37 0.32
CA LEU A 231 -6.65 -19.76 0.21
C LEU A 231 -5.70 -20.76 0.88
N LYS A 232 -4.44 -20.36 1.05
CA LYS A 232 -3.43 -21.15 1.76
C LYS A 232 -2.49 -20.26 2.54
N LYS A 233 -2.01 -20.78 3.67
CA LYS A 233 -0.95 -20.12 4.45
C LYS A 233 0.39 -20.28 3.72
N GLN A 234 1.10 -19.16 3.49
CA GLN A 234 2.44 -19.15 2.88
C GLN A 234 3.34 -18.25 3.71
N GLY A 235 4.51 -18.77 4.12
CA GLY A 235 5.46 -18.02 4.94
C GLY A 235 6.32 -17.02 4.15
N LEU A 236 6.51 -17.23 2.84
CA LEU A 236 7.37 -16.41 1.99
C LEU A 236 6.63 -15.99 0.69
N ARG A 237 5.39 -15.53 0.83
CA ARG A 237 4.54 -15.19 -0.30
C ARG A 237 5.16 -14.15 -1.23
N GLN A 238 5.65 -13.04 -0.68
CA GLN A 238 6.22 -11.96 -1.48
C GLN A 238 7.47 -12.44 -2.26
N MET A 239 8.34 -13.22 -1.62
CA MET A 239 9.54 -13.80 -2.26
C MET A 239 9.15 -14.73 -3.41
N SER A 240 8.21 -15.67 -3.18
CA SER A 240 7.72 -16.58 -4.22
C SER A 240 7.12 -15.84 -5.41
N LYS A 241 6.42 -14.72 -5.18
CA LYS A 241 5.82 -13.90 -6.24
C LYS A 241 6.87 -13.08 -7.01
N LEU A 242 8.01 -12.79 -6.42
CA LEU A 242 9.16 -12.17 -7.10
C LEU A 242 9.94 -13.17 -7.96
N GLY A 243 9.72 -14.46 -7.78
CA GLY A 243 10.38 -15.51 -8.55
C GLY A 243 11.66 -16.04 -7.90
N PHE A 244 11.76 -15.91 -6.57
CA PHE A 244 12.82 -16.54 -5.74
C PHE A 244 12.35 -17.85 -5.16
#